data_18ddf30c2c4686fb8524ae7ee4222436
#
_entry.id   18ddf30c2c4686fb8524ae7ee4222436
#
_cell.length_a   1.000
_cell.length_b   1.000
_cell.length_c   1.000
_cell.angle_alpha   90.00
_cell.angle_beta   90.00
_cell.angle_gamma   90.00
#
_symmetry.space_group_name_H-M   'P 1'
#
loop_
_entity.id
_entity.type
_entity.pdbx_description
1 polymer ?
#
loop_
_entity_poly.entity_id
_entity_poly.type
_entity_poly.pdbx_seq_one_letter_code
_entity_poly.pdbx_strand_id
1 'polypeptide(L)'
;MATGWRGEGAQHQGGRPYQEDSWAMRTLGDGSLLAIVCDGMGGHAGGATASKVAVEAFVRAIEQGGALADGLKDANDAVGRTAAGRSELSGMGTTLVAVLVRGDEVRWISVGDSPLYLVASGVLERINEDHSMAPQIDALVKRGMLTEEEAENHPGRHTLREAVMGQPLSLTDKGSRRLGPDVKLLLCSDGVETLREPQIAAAAIRPAAALVEAVLAAGKEYQDNVTVVKLERAR
;
A
#
# COMPACT_ATOMS: atom_id res chain seq x y z
N MET A 1 -13.47 12.13 21.70
CA MET A 1 -12.20 12.92 21.76
C MET A 1 -11.51 12.72 20.41
N ALA A 2 -10.94 13.78 19.83
CA ALA A 2 -10.23 13.65 18.56
C ALA A 2 -9.09 12.63 18.68
N THR A 3 -8.82 11.88 17.62
CA THR A 3 -7.84 10.79 17.59
C THR A 3 -6.41 11.18 17.96
N GLY A 4 -6.10 12.46 18.04
CA GLY A 4 -4.72 12.94 18.10
C GLY A 4 -3.90 12.60 16.82
N TRP A 5 -4.55 12.05 15.80
CA TRP A 5 -3.97 11.75 14.49
C TRP A 5 -4.72 12.48 13.38
N ARG A 6 -3.97 12.91 12.39
CA ARG A 6 -4.49 13.47 11.14
C ARG A 6 -3.84 12.75 9.98
N GLY A 7 -4.48 12.77 8.84
CA GLY A 7 -3.91 12.19 7.63
C GLY A 7 -4.21 13.06 6.42
N GLU A 8 -3.43 12.83 5.39
CA GLU A 8 -3.58 13.41 4.06
C GLU A 8 -3.18 12.37 3.01
N GLY A 9 -3.76 12.47 1.82
CA GLY A 9 -3.44 11.60 0.70
C GLY A 9 -3.17 12.40 -0.55
N ALA A 10 -2.28 11.87 -1.40
CA ALA A 10 -2.01 12.39 -2.72
C ALA A 10 -1.74 11.22 -3.67
N GLN A 11 -2.13 11.37 -4.93
CA GLN A 11 -1.85 10.38 -5.96
C GLN A 11 -1.63 11.04 -7.31
N HIS A 12 -0.92 10.36 -8.20
CA HIS A 12 -0.73 10.77 -9.58
C HIS A 12 -0.64 9.54 -10.48
N GLN A 13 -1.17 9.67 -11.69
CA GLN A 13 -1.22 8.58 -12.68
C GLN A 13 0.17 8.19 -13.22
N GLY A 14 1.17 9.05 -13.07
CA GLY A 14 2.50 8.83 -13.66
C GLY A 14 2.46 8.87 -15.18
N GLY A 15 3.19 7.95 -15.80
CA GLY A 15 3.23 7.74 -17.25
C GLY A 15 2.27 6.66 -17.76
N ARG A 16 1.43 6.09 -16.88
CA ARG A 16 0.46 5.04 -17.24
C ARG A 16 -0.76 5.65 -17.94
N PRO A 17 -1.46 4.90 -18.80
CA PRO A 17 -2.68 5.38 -19.47
C PRO A 17 -3.86 5.56 -18.50
N TYR A 18 -3.85 4.86 -17.35
CA TYR A 18 -4.94 4.88 -16.36
C TYR A 18 -4.38 5.00 -14.95
N GLN A 19 -5.20 5.51 -14.02
CA GLN A 19 -4.97 5.43 -12.58
C GLN A 19 -5.64 4.16 -12.07
N GLU A 20 -4.84 3.20 -11.63
CA GLU A 20 -5.30 1.91 -11.12
C GLU A 20 -5.20 1.82 -9.59
N ASP A 21 -4.51 2.77 -8.93
CA ASP A 21 -4.50 2.87 -7.48
C ASP A 21 -5.81 3.45 -6.95
N SER A 22 -6.19 2.98 -5.77
CA SER A 22 -7.29 3.53 -4.99
C SER A 22 -6.89 3.63 -3.51
N TRP A 23 -7.42 4.64 -2.82
CA TRP A 23 -7.18 4.80 -1.39
C TRP A 23 -8.38 5.41 -0.68
N ALA A 24 -8.44 5.21 0.62
CA ALA A 24 -9.40 5.89 1.49
C ALA A 24 -8.81 6.15 2.87
N MET A 25 -9.38 7.13 3.54
CA MET A 25 -9.12 7.44 4.94
C MET A 25 -10.43 7.79 5.64
N ARG A 26 -10.63 7.26 6.86
CA ARG A 26 -11.86 7.47 7.65
C ARG A 26 -11.54 7.64 9.12
N THR A 27 -12.12 8.64 9.75
CA THR A 27 -12.20 8.68 11.22
C THR A 27 -13.43 7.90 11.63
N LEU A 28 -13.26 6.88 12.45
CA LEU A 28 -14.34 6.01 12.91
C LEU A 28 -15.04 6.59 14.15
N GLY A 29 -16.20 6.05 14.48
CA GLY A 29 -17.03 6.55 15.60
C GLY A 29 -16.37 6.46 16.97
N ASP A 30 -15.41 5.56 17.17
CA ASP A 30 -14.59 5.44 18.38
C ASP A 30 -13.36 6.38 18.40
N GLY A 31 -13.22 7.19 17.37
CA GLY A 31 -12.13 8.14 17.20
C GLY A 31 -10.85 7.50 16.63
N SER A 32 -10.81 6.25 16.23
CA SER A 32 -9.68 5.66 15.50
C SER A 32 -9.61 6.19 14.06
N LEU A 33 -8.41 6.18 13.48
CA LEU A 33 -8.16 6.61 12.11
C LEU A 33 -7.81 5.38 11.26
N LEU A 34 -8.66 5.08 10.28
CA LEU A 34 -8.44 4.07 9.25
C LEU A 34 -7.79 4.71 8.04
N ALA A 35 -6.79 4.06 7.45
CA ALA A 35 -6.28 4.36 6.12
C ALA A 35 -6.02 3.07 5.34
N ILE A 36 -6.24 3.12 4.03
CA ILE A 36 -6.03 2.00 3.12
C ILE A 36 -5.52 2.51 1.77
N VAL A 37 -4.59 1.77 1.17
CA VAL A 37 -4.11 1.91 -0.21
C VAL A 37 -4.20 0.55 -0.89
N CYS A 38 -4.66 0.54 -2.12
CA CYS A 38 -4.76 -0.60 -3.00
C CYS A 38 -4.18 -0.22 -4.36
N ASP A 39 -3.19 -0.97 -4.84
CA ASP A 39 -2.57 -0.84 -6.15
C ASP A 39 -3.18 -1.89 -7.08
N GLY A 40 -3.85 -1.43 -8.11
CA GLY A 40 -4.64 -2.28 -8.99
C GLY A 40 -3.82 -2.86 -10.14
N MET A 41 -4.03 -4.13 -10.45
CA MET A 41 -3.39 -4.83 -11.56
C MET A 41 -4.40 -5.59 -12.42
N GLY A 42 -4.01 -5.91 -13.66
CA GLY A 42 -4.86 -6.66 -14.60
C GLY A 42 -5.14 -5.91 -15.90
N GLY A 43 -4.49 -4.77 -16.08
CA GLY A 43 -4.52 -3.92 -17.27
C GLY A 43 -5.87 -3.23 -17.51
N HIS A 44 -5.81 -2.01 -18.08
CA HIS A 44 -6.97 -1.22 -18.46
C HIS A 44 -7.97 -0.97 -17.30
N ALA A 45 -9.25 -1.33 -17.51
CA ALA A 45 -10.31 -1.13 -16.53
C ALA A 45 -10.27 -2.14 -15.34
N GLY A 46 -9.52 -3.22 -15.46
CA GLY A 46 -9.49 -4.31 -14.47
C GLY A 46 -8.86 -3.87 -13.15
N GLY A 47 -7.64 -3.34 -13.18
CA GLY A 47 -6.92 -2.89 -11.99
C GLY A 47 -7.65 -1.78 -11.24
N ALA A 48 -8.09 -0.73 -11.95
CA ALA A 48 -8.87 0.37 -11.36
C ALA A 48 -10.18 -0.12 -10.72
N THR A 49 -10.83 -1.13 -11.32
CA THR A 49 -12.04 -1.73 -10.76
C THR A 49 -11.71 -2.53 -9.50
N ALA A 50 -10.65 -3.35 -9.55
CA ALA A 50 -10.25 -4.20 -8.43
C ALA A 50 -9.87 -3.37 -7.21
N SER A 51 -9.00 -2.38 -7.36
CA SER A 51 -8.55 -1.51 -6.26
C SER A 51 -9.70 -0.73 -5.65
N LYS A 52 -10.58 -0.16 -6.48
CA LYS A 52 -11.75 0.60 -6.01
C LYS A 52 -12.72 -0.27 -5.22
N VAL A 53 -13.08 -1.44 -5.77
CA VAL A 53 -14.01 -2.38 -5.11
C VAL A 53 -13.43 -2.90 -3.80
N ALA A 54 -12.12 -3.18 -3.76
CA ALA A 54 -11.44 -3.63 -2.55
C ALA A 54 -11.49 -2.55 -1.46
N VAL A 55 -11.13 -1.31 -1.78
CA VAL A 55 -11.19 -0.17 -0.83
C VAL A 55 -12.61 0.01 -0.28
N GLU A 56 -13.62 0.04 -1.16
CA GLU A 56 -15.02 0.25 -0.75
C GLU A 56 -15.54 -0.87 0.18
N ALA A 57 -15.23 -2.13 -0.14
CA ALA A 57 -15.64 -3.27 0.66
C ALA A 57 -14.92 -3.30 2.02
N PHE A 58 -13.61 -3.06 2.01
CA PHE A 58 -12.80 -3.01 3.23
C PHE A 58 -13.31 -1.93 4.19
N VAL A 59 -13.43 -0.70 3.72
CA VAL A 59 -13.88 0.44 4.54
C VAL A 59 -15.26 0.16 5.13
N ARG A 60 -16.20 -0.36 4.34
CA ARG A 60 -17.53 -0.71 4.81
C ARG A 60 -17.51 -1.73 5.95
N ALA A 61 -16.69 -2.78 5.83
CA ALA A 61 -16.57 -3.81 6.87
C ALA A 61 -16.06 -3.20 8.20
N ILE A 62 -15.04 -2.32 8.12
CA ILE A 62 -14.50 -1.67 9.31
C ILE A 62 -15.50 -0.68 9.93
N GLU A 63 -16.22 0.10 9.13
CA GLU A 63 -17.27 1.02 9.60
C GLU A 63 -18.43 0.28 10.28
N GLN A 64 -18.67 -0.98 9.92
CA GLN A 64 -19.64 -1.87 10.56
C GLN A 64 -19.11 -2.56 11.84
N GLY A 65 -17.89 -2.25 12.25
CA GLY A 65 -17.27 -2.78 13.48
C GLY A 65 -16.44 -4.05 13.28
N GLY A 66 -16.19 -4.45 12.04
CA GLY A 66 -15.30 -5.58 11.71
C GLY A 66 -13.84 -5.29 12.05
N ALA A 67 -13.06 -6.36 12.27
CA ALA A 67 -11.60 -6.28 12.40
C ALA A 67 -10.94 -6.12 11.03
N LEU A 68 -9.65 -5.74 10.99
CA LEU A 68 -8.89 -5.61 9.72
C LEU A 68 -8.94 -6.90 8.87
N ALA A 69 -8.95 -8.08 9.52
CA ALA A 69 -9.06 -9.36 8.82
C ALA A 69 -10.44 -9.55 8.14
N ASP A 70 -11.51 -9.07 8.76
CA ASP A 70 -12.84 -9.10 8.16
C ASP A 70 -12.90 -8.15 6.95
N GLY A 71 -12.28 -6.97 7.07
CA GLY A 71 -12.12 -6.04 5.97
C GLY A 71 -11.38 -6.64 4.78
N LEU A 72 -10.25 -7.33 5.02
CA LEU A 72 -9.51 -8.01 3.96
C LEU A 72 -10.34 -9.12 3.30
N LYS A 73 -11.05 -9.92 4.11
CA LYS A 73 -11.92 -10.96 3.59
C LYS A 73 -13.02 -10.37 2.69
N ASP A 74 -13.70 -9.34 3.14
CA ASP A 74 -14.78 -8.71 2.39
C ASP A 74 -14.28 -8.05 1.11
N ALA A 75 -13.07 -7.43 1.15
CA ALA A 75 -12.40 -6.89 -0.03
C ALA A 75 -12.10 -8.00 -1.05
N ASN A 76 -11.49 -9.10 -0.61
CA ASN A 76 -11.16 -10.22 -1.49
C ASN A 76 -12.41 -10.85 -2.12
N ASP A 77 -13.43 -11.10 -1.32
CA ASP A 77 -14.71 -11.64 -1.80
C ASP A 77 -15.39 -10.66 -2.81
N ALA A 78 -15.30 -9.36 -2.57
CA ALA A 78 -15.89 -8.35 -3.45
C ALA A 78 -15.19 -8.29 -4.81
N VAL A 79 -13.86 -8.37 -4.84
CA VAL A 79 -13.07 -8.45 -6.09
C VAL A 79 -13.48 -9.70 -6.87
N GLY A 80 -13.51 -10.88 -6.21
CA GLY A 80 -13.92 -12.13 -6.85
C GLY A 80 -15.33 -12.09 -7.42
N ARG A 81 -16.30 -11.57 -6.66
CA ARG A 81 -17.68 -11.40 -7.14
C ARG A 81 -17.79 -10.45 -8.31
N THR A 82 -16.98 -9.39 -8.32
CA THR A 82 -17.00 -8.40 -9.41
C THR A 82 -16.41 -8.95 -10.70
N ALA A 83 -15.37 -9.79 -10.62
CA ALA A 83 -14.77 -10.47 -11.77
C ALA A 83 -15.65 -11.59 -12.34
N ALA A 84 -16.51 -12.20 -11.50
CA ALA A 84 -17.27 -13.38 -11.88
C ALA A 84 -18.19 -13.10 -13.09
N GLY A 85 -18.04 -13.93 -14.12
CA GLY A 85 -18.83 -13.85 -15.34
C GLY A 85 -18.52 -12.66 -16.27
N ARG A 86 -17.43 -11.92 -16.01
CA ARG A 86 -17.00 -10.77 -16.81
C ARG A 86 -15.63 -11.03 -17.41
N SER A 87 -15.60 -11.43 -18.68
CA SER A 87 -14.34 -11.75 -19.38
C SER A 87 -13.38 -10.54 -19.45
N GLU A 88 -13.92 -9.33 -19.54
CA GLU A 88 -13.15 -8.09 -19.58
C GLU A 88 -12.45 -7.76 -18.26
N LEU A 89 -12.86 -8.38 -17.14
CA LEU A 89 -12.27 -8.25 -15.82
C LEU A 89 -11.48 -9.52 -15.41
N SER A 90 -11.28 -10.45 -16.35
CA SER A 90 -10.54 -11.68 -16.07
C SER A 90 -9.11 -11.36 -15.65
N GLY A 91 -8.68 -11.93 -14.52
CA GLY A 91 -7.35 -11.70 -13.97
C GLY A 91 -7.15 -10.36 -13.25
N MET A 92 -8.21 -9.57 -13.07
CA MET A 92 -8.09 -8.37 -12.25
C MET A 92 -7.74 -8.70 -10.81
N GLY A 93 -6.94 -7.86 -10.20
CA GLY A 93 -6.54 -7.99 -8.80
C GLY A 93 -6.01 -6.66 -8.27
N THR A 94 -5.65 -6.68 -7.02
CA THR A 94 -5.05 -5.52 -6.38
C THR A 94 -4.19 -5.94 -5.19
N THR A 95 -3.19 -5.13 -4.85
CA THR A 95 -2.58 -5.17 -3.52
C THR A 95 -3.55 -4.60 -2.50
N LEU A 96 -3.24 -4.74 -1.24
CA LEU A 96 -3.94 -4.07 -0.16
C LEU A 96 -2.98 -3.83 1.00
N VAL A 97 -2.86 -2.58 1.43
CA VAL A 97 -2.22 -2.22 2.70
C VAL A 97 -3.16 -1.31 3.49
N ALA A 98 -3.50 -1.71 4.71
CA ALA A 98 -4.42 -0.96 5.55
C ALA A 98 -3.90 -0.85 6.98
N VAL A 99 -4.15 0.30 7.61
CA VAL A 99 -3.83 0.55 9.02
C VAL A 99 -5.04 1.08 9.77
N LEU A 100 -5.12 0.71 11.04
CA LEU A 100 -6.02 1.28 12.03
C LEU A 100 -5.17 1.87 13.16
N VAL A 101 -5.24 3.18 13.35
CA VAL A 101 -4.51 3.88 14.41
C VAL A 101 -5.47 4.30 15.52
N ARG A 102 -5.19 3.87 16.75
CA ARG A 102 -5.96 4.21 17.93
C ARG A 102 -5.04 4.61 19.08
N GLY A 103 -5.11 5.86 19.50
CA GLY A 103 -4.18 6.39 20.50
C GLY A 103 -2.73 6.25 20.04
N ASP A 104 -1.94 5.46 20.76
CA ASP A 104 -0.51 5.21 20.47
C ASP A 104 -0.28 3.88 19.74
N GLU A 105 -1.32 3.16 19.37
CA GLU A 105 -1.21 1.86 18.70
C GLU A 105 -1.58 1.98 17.23
N VAL A 106 -0.75 1.41 16.36
CA VAL A 106 -1.11 1.07 14.98
C VAL A 106 -1.27 -0.43 14.86
N ARG A 107 -2.30 -0.85 14.14
CA ARG A 107 -2.48 -2.21 13.65
C ARG A 107 -2.54 -2.17 12.14
N TRP A 108 -1.98 -3.17 11.49
CA TRP A 108 -2.01 -3.25 10.03
C TRP A 108 -2.36 -4.64 9.53
N ILE A 109 -2.77 -4.66 8.28
CA ILE A 109 -2.90 -5.86 7.47
C ILE A 109 -2.48 -5.52 6.05
N SER A 110 -1.75 -6.43 5.38
CA SER A 110 -1.38 -6.24 3.97
C SER A 110 -1.32 -7.53 3.17
N VAL A 111 -1.53 -7.41 1.88
CA VAL A 111 -1.35 -8.41 0.82
C VAL A 111 -0.74 -7.71 -0.38
N GLY A 112 0.31 -8.29 -0.97
CA GLY A 112 1.05 -7.69 -2.07
C GLY A 112 2.31 -6.97 -1.61
N ASP A 113 2.81 -6.07 -2.42
CA ASP A 113 4.09 -5.39 -2.26
C ASP A 113 3.98 -3.90 -1.92
N SER A 114 2.77 -3.34 -1.89
CA SER A 114 2.53 -1.95 -1.45
C SER A 114 3.11 -1.69 -0.07
N PRO A 115 4.09 -0.76 0.07
CA PRO A 115 4.83 -0.61 1.31
C PRO A 115 4.07 0.20 2.37
N LEU A 116 4.23 -0.24 3.62
CA LEU A 116 3.88 0.52 4.82
C LEU A 116 5.16 0.95 5.52
N TYR A 117 5.44 2.24 5.49
CA TYR A 117 6.61 2.80 6.16
C TYR A 117 6.26 3.50 7.46
N LEU A 118 7.15 3.32 8.42
CA LEU A 118 7.24 4.11 9.63
C LEU A 118 8.43 5.06 9.50
N VAL A 119 8.19 6.35 9.72
CA VAL A 119 9.23 7.39 9.69
C VAL A 119 9.38 7.97 11.08
N ALA A 120 10.55 7.81 11.68
CA ALA A 120 10.88 8.33 13.00
C ALA A 120 12.29 8.91 12.99
N SER A 121 12.47 10.13 13.48
CA SER A 121 13.79 10.79 13.56
C SER A 121 14.57 10.79 12.23
N GLY A 122 13.86 10.89 11.10
CA GLY A 122 14.46 10.89 9.76
C GLY A 122 14.87 9.51 9.22
N VAL A 123 14.58 8.45 9.96
CA VAL A 123 14.80 7.05 9.53
C VAL A 123 13.49 6.50 8.97
N LEU A 124 13.58 5.86 7.80
CA LEU A 124 12.50 5.12 7.16
C LEU A 124 12.64 3.63 7.52
N GLU A 125 11.55 3.00 7.92
CA GLU A 125 11.48 1.56 8.19
C GLU A 125 10.23 1.01 7.51
N ARG A 126 10.37 0.04 6.60
CA ARG A 126 9.23 -0.73 6.10
C ARG A 126 8.80 -1.71 7.19
N ILE A 127 7.53 -1.65 7.61
CA ILE A 127 7.03 -2.45 8.74
C ILE A 127 6.09 -3.59 8.31
N ASN A 128 5.68 -3.65 7.05
CA ASN A 128 4.96 -4.79 6.48
C ASN A 128 5.86 -5.67 5.61
N GLU A 129 5.47 -6.92 5.45
CA GLU A 129 6.14 -7.86 4.55
C GLU A 129 5.88 -7.52 3.08
N ASP A 130 6.86 -7.82 2.24
CA ASP A 130 6.77 -7.73 0.79
C ASP A 130 6.41 -9.10 0.21
N HIS A 131 5.25 -9.20 -0.40
CA HIS A 131 4.79 -10.43 -1.04
C HIS A 131 5.09 -10.49 -2.54
N SER A 132 6.11 -9.76 -3.00
CA SER A 132 6.69 -9.95 -4.34
C SER A 132 7.82 -10.98 -4.31
N MET A 133 8.48 -11.15 -5.46
CA MET A 133 9.69 -11.98 -5.56
C MET A 133 10.96 -11.25 -5.08
N ALA A 134 10.90 -9.93 -4.81
CA ALA A 134 12.06 -9.15 -4.40
C ALA A 134 12.79 -9.75 -3.17
N PRO A 135 12.10 -10.13 -2.06
CA PRO A 135 12.79 -10.70 -0.91
C PRO A 135 13.53 -12.02 -1.20
N GLN A 136 12.99 -12.84 -2.11
CA GLN A 136 13.65 -14.10 -2.51
C GLN A 136 14.88 -13.83 -3.37
N ILE A 137 14.80 -12.85 -4.28
CA ILE A 137 15.92 -12.43 -5.12
C ILE A 137 17.02 -11.81 -4.25
N ASP A 138 16.68 -10.96 -3.30
CA ASP A 138 17.63 -10.37 -2.34
C ASP A 138 18.30 -11.44 -1.46
N ALA A 139 17.59 -12.53 -1.15
CA ALA A 139 18.18 -13.66 -0.47
C ALA A 139 19.24 -14.41 -1.30
N LEU A 140 19.15 -14.37 -2.64
CA LEU A 140 20.18 -14.92 -3.54
C LEU A 140 21.44 -14.05 -3.52
N VAL A 141 21.29 -12.71 -3.43
CA VAL A 141 22.42 -11.79 -3.26
C VAL A 141 23.17 -12.10 -1.96
N LYS A 142 22.43 -12.24 -0.84
CA LYS A 142 23.02 -12.57 0.47
C LYS A 142 23.78 -13.90 0.48
N ARG A 143 23.43 -14.83 -0.43
CA ARG A 143 24.09 -16.12 -0.62
C ARG A 143 25.21 -16.06 -1.67
N GLY A 144 25.49 -14.91 -2.28
CA GLY A 144 26.48 -14.75 -3.33
C GLY A 144 26.12 -15.42 -4.66
N MET A 145 24.82 -15.69 -4.90
CA MET A 145 24.33 -16.32 -6.12
C MET A 145 23.93 -15.30 -7.19
N LEU A 146 23.70 -14.05 -6.79
CA LEU A 146 23.46 -12.90 -7.65
C LEU A 146 24.26 -11.71 -7.11
N THR A 147 24.62 -10.78 -7.98
CA THR A 147 25.08 -9.43 -7.61
C THR A 147 23.88 -8.54 -7.25
N GLU A 148 24.13 -7.42 -6.55
CA GLU A 148 23.10 -6.41 -6.28
C GLU A 148 22.49 -5.87 -7.58
N GLU A 149 23.33 -5.60 -8.60
CA GLU A 149 22.89 -5.11 -9.90
C GLU A 149 21.98 -6.12 -10.64
N GLU A 150 22.33 -7.41 -10.63
CA GLU A 150 21.50 -8.47 -11.19
C GLU A 150 20.15 -8.62 -10.46
N ALA A 151 20.14 -8.42 -9.16
CA ALA A 151 18.94 -8.47 -8.34
C ALA A 151 18.03 -7.26 -8.57
N GLU A 152 18.60 -6.05 -8.62
CA GLU A 152 17.84 -4.82 -8.92
C GLU A 152 17.20 -4.87 -10.31
N ASN A 153 17.89 -5.40 -11.30
CA ASN A 153 17.42 -5.49 -12.69
C ASN A 153 16.73 -6.83 -13.01
N HIS A 154 16.46 -7.67 -12.02
CA HIS A 154 15.88 -8.99 -12.26
C HIS A 154 14.45 -8.86 -12.79
N PRO A 155 14.11 -9.46 -13.96
CA PRO A 155 12.82 -9.26 -14.62
C PRO A 155 11.62 -9.74 -13.81
N GLY A 156 11.83 -10.66 -12.88
CA GLY A 156 10.79 -11.17 -11.98
C GLY A 156 10.69 -10.45 -10.65
N ARG A 157 11.50 -9.40 -10.39
CA ARG A 157 11.59 -8.77 -9.07
C ARG A 157 10.25 -8.28 -8.54
N HIS A 158 9.47 -7.64 -9.39
CA HIS A 158 8.15 -7.08 -9.06
C HIS A 158 6.98 -8.06 -9.30
N THR A 159 7.26 -9.35 -9.53
CA THR A 159 6.20 -10.35 -9.67
C THR A 159 5.57 -10.61 -8.31
N LEU A 160 4.28 -10.34 -8.18
CA LEU A 160 3.53 -10.64 -6.96
C LEU A 160 3.37 -12.15 -6.75
N ARG A 161 3.55 -12.58 -5.53
CA ARG A 161 3.31 -13.96 -5.05
C ARG A 161 1.92 -14.12 -4.46
N GLU A 162 1.30 -13.01 -4.09
CA GLU A 162 -0.07 -12.97 -3.56
C GLU A 162 -0.71 -11.62 -3.88
N ALA A 163 -2.02 -11.65 -4.17
CA ALA A 163 -2.84 -10.47 -4.41
C ALA A 163 -4.32 -10.74 -4.07
N VAL A 164 -5.06 -9.68 -3.87
CA VAL A 164 -6.51 -9.72 -3.65
C VAL A 164 -7.22 -9.90 -5.00
N MET A 165 -7.65 -11.13 -5.28
CA MET A 165 -8.22 -11.55 -6.58
C MET A 165 -9.50 -12.41 -6.45
N GLY A 166 -10.04 -12.55 -5.23
CA GLY A 166 -11.18 -13.41 -4.97
C GLY A 166 -10.84 -14.89 -4.75
N GLN A 167 -9.55 -15.21 -4.64
CA GLN A 167 -9.07 -16.56 -4.31
C GLN A 167 -8.68 -16.64 -2.83
N PRO A 168 -8.60 -17.84 -2.22
CA PRO A 168 -8.07 -17.98 -0.87
C PRO A 168 -6.65 -17.41 -0.78
N LEU A 169 -6.42 -16.52 0.18
CA LEU A 169 -5.12 -15.88 0.41
C LEU A 169 -4.21 -16.82 1.22
N SER A 170 -3.02 -17.07 0.74
CA SER A 170 -1.99 -17.88 1.39
C SER A 170 -0.93 -17.02 2.10
N LEU A 171 -0.71 -15.80 1.63
CA LEU A 171 0.19 -14.82 2.22
C LEU A 171 -0.59 -13.60 2.67
N THR A 172 -0.49 -13.31 3.95
CA THR A 172 -1.09 -12.11 4.56
C THR A 172 -0.19 -11.68 5.70
N ASP A 173 0.32 -10.46 5.63
CA ASP A 173 1.02 -9.87 6.75
C ASP A 173 0.06 -9.10 7.65
N LYS A 174 0.25 -9.22 8.96
CA LYS A 174 -0.51 -8.48 9.97
C LYS A 174 0.35 -8.24 11.20
N GLY A 175 0.20 -7.06 11.77
CA GLY A 175 0.96 -6.73 12.96
C GLY A 175 0.34 -5.60 13.76
N SER A 176 0.99 -5.29 14.85
CA SER A 176 0.70 -4.13 15.68
C SER A 176 1.98 -3.57 16.30
N ARG A 177 1.99 -2.25 16.51
CA ARG A 177 3.14 -1.56 17.11
C ARG A 177 2.68 -0.35 17.90
N ARG A 178 3.35 -0.06 19.02
CA ARG A 178 3.24 1.22 19.70
C ARG A 178 4.08 2.28 19.01
N LEU A 179 3.47 3.43 18.81
CA LEU A 179 4.06 4.57 18.11
C LEU A 179 4.53 5.64 19.09
N GLY A 180 5.74 6.13 18.88
CA GLY A 180 6.26 7.29 19.59
C GLY A 180 5.57 8.59 19.18
N PRO A 181 5.91 9.74 19.83
CA PRO A 181 5.22 11.02 19.61
C PRO A 181 5.45 11.61 18.21
N ASP A 182 6.65 11.48 17.65
CA ASP A 182 7.06 12.14 16.39
C ASP A 182 7.09 11.19 15.18
N VAL A 183 6.30 10.12 15.25
CA VAL A 183 6.21 9.11 14.19
C VAL A 183 5.23 9.55 13.12
N LYS A 184 5.58 9.25 11.85
CA LYS A 184 4.66 9.30 10.71
C LYS A 184 4.52 7.90 10.13
N LEU A 185 3.35 7.61 9.58
CA LEU A 185 3.10 6.41 8.80
C LEU A 185 2.85 6.83 7.35
N LEU A 186 3.43 6.09 6.42
CA LEU A 186 3.18 6.25 4.98
C LEU A 186 2.67 4.92 4.44
N LEU A 187 1.46 4.93 3.89
CA LEU A 187 0.95 3.85 3.06
C LEU A 187 1.13 4.27 1.62
N CYS A 188 1.79 3.46 0.83
CA CYS A 188 2.09 3.82 -0.56
C CYS A 188 1.77 2.67 -1.51
N SER A 189 1.56 2.98 -2.81
CA SER A 189 1.78 2.02 -3.89
C SER A 189 3.27 1.93 -4.20
N ASP A 190 3.68 0.89 -4.94
CA ASP A 190 5.09 0.62 -5.27
C ASP A 190 5.74 1.72 -6.12
N GLY A 191 4.94 2.52 -6.84
CA GLY A 191 5.43 3.68 -7.61
C GLY A 191 6.28 4.65 -6.81
N VAL A 192 6.15 4.68 -5.47
CA VAL A 192 7.01 5.49 -4.58
C VAL A 192 8.46 5.01 -4.58
N GLU A 193 8.71 3.74 -4.86
CA GLU A 193 10.05 3.10 -4.87
C GLU A 193 10.92 3.54 -6.07
N THR A 194 10.41 4.41 -6.93
CA THR A 194 11.23 5.21 -7.84
C THR A 194 12.25 6.06 -7.08
N LEU A 195 11.94 6.45 -5.85
CA LEU A 195 12.85 7.12 -4.94
C LEU A 195 13.59 6.09 -4.06
N ARG A 196 14.83 6.40 -3.71
CA ARG A 196 15.56 5.62 -2.70
C ARG A 196 15.04 5.97 -1.30
N GLU A 197 15.16 5.04 -0.36
CA GLU A 197 14.71 5.21 1.03
C GLU A 197 15.10 6.56 1.69
N PRO A 198 16.36 7.07 1.56
CA PRO A 198 16.71 8.37 2.13
C PRO A 198 15.93 9.54 1.53
N GLN A 199 15.54 9.44 0.25
CA GLN A 199 14.75 10.47 -0.44
C GLN A 199 13.29 10.42 0.04
N ILE A 200 12.73 9.21 0.21
CA ILE A 200 11.39 9.02 0.78
C ILE A 200 11.36 9.59 2.21
N ALA A 201 12.34 9.24 3.04
CA ALA A 201 12.44 9.73 4.43
C ALA A 201 12.49 11.26 4.50
N ALA A 202 13.30 11.89 3.64
CA ALA A 202 13.43 13.35 3.57
C ALA A 202 12.13 14.02 3.09
N ALA A 203 11.42 13.43 2.15
CA ALA A 203 10.15 13.96 1.64
C ALA A 203 8.98 13.74 2.62
N ALA A 204 9.01 12.70 3.46
CA ALA A 204 7.96 12.35 4.42
C ALA A 204 7.69 13.43 5.49
N ILE A 205 8.62 14.36 5.73
CA ILE A 205 8.41 15.48 6.64
C ILE A 205 7.50 16.57 6.03
N ARG A 206 7.35 16.56 4.72
CA ARG A 206 6.53 17.49 3.92
C ARG A 206 5.13 16.89 3.69
N PRO A 207 4.17 17.64 3.13
CA PRO A 207 2.88 17.09 2.73
C PRO A 207 2.98 15.90 1.77
N ALA A 208 1.99 15.00 1.78
CA ALA A 208 1.97 13.81 0.91
C ALA A 208 2.14 14.17 -0.58
N ALA A 209 1.56 15.28 -1.03
CA ALA A 209 1.72 15.79 -2.38
C ALA A 209 3.19 16.06 -2.75
N ALA A 210 4.00 16.53 -1.81
CA ALA A 210 5.42 16.80 -2.06
C ALA A 210 6.24 15.51 -2.27
N LEU A 211 5.82 14.38 -1.69
CA LEU A 211 6.43 13.09 -1.98
C LEU A 211 6.07 12.62 -3.39
N VAL A 212 4.81 12.76 -3.79
CA VAL A 212 4.37 12.48 -5.16
C VAL A 212 5.11 13.36 -6.17
N GLU A 213 5.24 14.67 -5.90
CA GLU A 213 6.03 15.59 -6.74
C GLU A 213 7.50 15.16 -6.86
N ALA A 214 8.11 14.69 -5.77
CA ALA A 214 9.49 14.21 -5.78
C ALA A 214 9.66 12.94 -6.65
N VAL A 215 8.68 12.02 -6.61
CA VAL A 215 8.64 10.84 -7.49
C VAL A 215 8.60 11.27 -8.96
N LEU A 216 7.70 12.18 -9.31
CA LEU A 216 7.57 12.68 -10.69
C LEU A 216 8.82 13.42 -11.15
N ALA A 217 9.44 14.20 -10.26
CA ALA A 217 10.68 14.93 -10.54
C ALA A 217 11.89 14.01 -10.75
N ALA A 218 11.85 12.76 -10.31
CA ALA A 218 12.89 11.77 -10.59
C ALA A 218 12.96 11.40 -12.09
N GLY A 219 11.91 11.71 -12.86
CA GLY A 219 11.90 11.63 -14.33
C GLY A 219 12.01 10.23 -14.89
N LYS A 220 11.56 9.21 -14.16
CA LYS A 220 11.58 7.81 -14.64
C LYS A 220 10.69 7.70 -15.87
N GLU A 221 11.26 7.19 -16.96
CA GLU A 221 10.47 6.81 -18.12
C GLU A 221 9.45 5.74 -17.72
N TYR A 222 8.20 5.89 -18.12
CA TYR A 222 7.10 4.99 -17.72
C TYR A 222 6.87 4.90 -16.21
N GLN A 223 6.97 6.05 -15.49
CA GLN A 223 6.61 6.13 -14.08
C GLN A 223 5.25 5.49 -13.82
N ASP A 224 5.19 4.57 -12.85
CA ASP A 224 3.95 3.93 -12.45
C ASP A 224 2.98 4.89 -11.76
N ASN A 225 1.76 4.45 -11.53
CA ASN A 225 0.87 5.14 -10.63
C ASN A 225 1.59 5.32 -9.28
N VAL A 226 1.38 6.45 -8.65
CA VAL A 226 1.94 6.72 -7.33
C VAL A 226 0.87 7.25 -6.41
N THR A 227 0.68 6.56 -5.30
CA THR A 227 -0.26 6.94 -4.24
C THR A 227 0.47 6.96 -2.91
N VAL A 228 0.23 8.02 -2.14
CA VAL A 228 0.79 8.20 -0.79
C VAL A 228 -0.33 8.65 0.14
N VAL A 229 -0.56 7.89 1.20
CA VAL A 229 -1.38 8.30 2.34
C VAL A 229 -0.47 8.43 3.56
N LYS A 230 -0.38 9.65 4.09
CA LYS A 230 0.44 9.98 5.24
C LYS A 230 -0.43 10.21 6.46
N LEU A 231 -0.06 9.57 7.57
CA LEU A 231 -0.67 9.79 8.89
C LEU A 231 0.38 10.33 9.84
N GLU A 232 0.02 11.34 10.63
CA GLU A 232 0.88 11.94 11.66
C GLU A 232 0.07 12.43 12.85
N ARG A 233 0.74 12.69 13.98
CA ARG A 233 0.09 13.28 15.15
C ARG A 233 -0.46 14.67 14.83
N ALA A 234 -1.72 14.93 15.20
CA ALA A 234 -2.26 16.28 15.21
C ALA A 234 -1.50 17.10 16.28
N ARG A 235 -1.00 18.25 15.86
CA ARG A 235 -0.35 19.21 16.78
C ARG A 235 -1.40 20.03 17.52
#